data_0da85e7315b33362c7cc7576efa5dd67
#
_entry.id   0da85e7315b33362c7cc7576efa5dd67
#
_cell.length_a   1.000
_cell.length_b   1.000
_cell.length_c   1.000
_cell.angle_alpha   90.00
_cell.angle_beta   90.00
_cell.angle_gamma   90.00
#
_symmetry.space_group_name_H-M   'P 1'
#
loop_
_entity.id
_entity.type
_entity.pdbx_description
1 polymer ?
#
loop_
_entity_poly.entity_id
_entity_poly.type
_entity_poly.pdbx_seq_one_letter_code
_entity_poly.pdbx_strand_id
1 'polypeptide(L)'
;MPFITYNGALVGKISKVTANTARITLITDVNFTVGGRIQREESRAIGVVRGRAKEKEFLLMDEIPWDAELAKDDLVVTSGLTSNFPMGIPIGKVIEVKQGDYGLIQQAEVKPFMSLAPIEEVLVITDF
;
A
#
# COMPACT_ATOMS: atom_id res chain seq x y z
N MET A 1 11.73 -10.64 1.76
CA MET A 1 10.48 -11.18 2.32
C MET A 1 9.48 -11.38 1.20
N PRO A 2 8.86 -12.54 1.11
CA PRO A 2 7.89 -12.78 0.04
C PRO A 2 6.61 -11.96 0.22
N PHE A 3 6.01 -11.59 -0.88
CA PHE A 3 4.76 -10.84 -0.89
C PHE A 3 3.78 -11.50 -1.87
N ILE A 4 2.53 -11.10 -1.78
CA ILE A 4 1.42 -11.72 -2.52
C ILE A 4 0.77 -10.67 -3.39
N THR A 5 0.50 -11.04 -4.65
CA THR A 5 -0.26 -10.20 -5.59
C THR A 5 -1.47 -10.96 -6.11
N TYR A 6 -2.47 -10.20 -6.53
CA TYR A 6 -3.64 -10.72 -7.23
C TYR A 6 -3.97 -9.75 -8.36
N ASN A 7 -4.02 -10.26 -9.58
CA ASN A 7 -4.18 -9.43 -10.78
C ASN A 7 -3.15 -8.28 -10.85
N GLY A 8 -1.93 -8.55 -10.37
CA GLY A 8 -0.85 -7.58 -10.37
C GLY A 8 -0.86 -6.59 -9.20
N ALA A 9 -1.93 -6.53 -8.43
CA ALA A 9 -2.02 -5.61 -7.30
C ALA A 9 -1.56 -6.27 -6.00
N LEU A 10 -0.97 -5.48 -5.12
CA LEU A 10 -0.46 -5.96 -3.85
C LEU A 10 -1.60 -6.40 -2.93
N VAL A 11 -1.50 -7.60 -2.38
CA VAL A 11 -2.49 -8.18 -1.45
C VAL A 11 -1.94 -8.17 -0.03
N GLY A 12 -0.68 -8.51 0.16
CA GLY A 12 -0.09 -8.62 1.48
C GLY A 12 1.31 -9.20 1.42
N LYS A 13 1.81 -9.57 2.59
CA LYS A 13 3.14 -10.19 2.72
C LYS A 13 3.04 -11.46 3.55
N ILE A 14 3.98 -12.36 3.33
CA ILE A 14 4.11 -13.55 4.17
C ILE A 14 5.01 -13.16 5.34
N SER A 15 4.43 -13.09 6.53
CA SER A 15 5.13 -12.62 7.73
C SER A 15 5.79 -13.75 8.53
N LYS A 16 5.31 -14.99 8.35
CA LYS A 16 5.88 -16.12 9.06
C LYS A 16 5.58 -17.40 8.28
N VAL A 17 6.58 -18.26 8.14
CA VAL A 17 6.43 -19.55 7.50
C VAL A 17 6.91 -20.64 8.46
N THR A 18 6.11 -21.69 8.62
CA THR A 18 6.50 -22.91 9.33
C THR A 18 6.49 -24.08 8.33
N ALA A 19 6.79 -25.28 8.81
CA ALA A 19 6.78 -26.46 7.95
C ALA A 19 5.42 -26.71 7.27
N ASN A 20 4.32 -26.36 7.94
CA ASN A 20 2.97 -26.66 7.47
C ASN A 20 2.06 -25.42 7.33
N THR A 21 2.51 -24.25 7.73
CA THR A 21 1.66 -23.06 7.75
C THR A 21 2.42 -21.82 7.28
N ALA A 22 1.67 -20.84 6.80
CA ALA A 22 2.21 -19.53 6.49
C ALA A 22 1.25 -18.48 7.05
N ARG A 23 1.79 -17.44 7.70
CA ARG A 23 0.99 -16.32 8.14
C ARG A 23 1.08 -15.22 7.10
N ILE A 24 -0.07 -14.74 6.68
CA ILE A 24 -0.18 -13.67 5.70
C ILE A 24 -0.70 -12.43 6.39
N THR A 25 -0.02 -11.30 6.22
CA THR A 25 -0.50 -10.00 6.68
C THR A 25 -1.04 -9.24 5.48
N LEU A 26 -2.35 -9.03 5.45
CA LEU A 26 -3.02 -8.33 4.36
C LEU A 26 -2.74 -6.82 4.43
N ILE A 27 -2.80 -6.15 3.29
CA ILE A 27 -2.56 -4.70 3.24
C ILE A 27 -3.57 -3.90 4.06
N THR A 28 -4.72 -4.48 4.37
CA THR A 28 -5.75 -3.85 5.22
C THR A 28 -5.49 -4.03 6.71
N ASP A 29 -4.55 -4.90 7.09
CA ASP A 29 -4.21 -5.14 8.49
C ASP A 29 -3.50 -3.91 9.08
N VAL A 30 -3.85 -3.56 10.33
CA VAL A 30 -3.26 -2.40 11.01
C VAL A 30 -1.74 -2.53 11.18
N ASN A 31 -1.22 -3.74 11.15
CA ASN A 31 0.21 -4.00 11.27
C ASN A 31 0.94 -3.98 9.92
N PHE A 32 0.21 -3.76 8.81
CA PHE A 32 0.83 -3.71 7.49
C PHE A 32 1.27 -2.29 7.18
N THR A 33 2.54 -2.14 6.82
CA THR A 33 3.08 -0.87 6.33
C THR A 33 3.96 -1.12 5.12
N VAL A 34 3.90 -0.22 4.16
CA VAL A 34 4.75 -0.26 2.98
C VAL A 34 4.98 1.16 2.48
N GLY A 35 6.17 1.43 1.98
CA GLY A 35 6.44 2.70 1.32
C GLY A 35 5.64 2.82 0.04
N GLY A 36 4.97 3.95 -0.15
CA GLY A 36 4.17 4.22 -1.32
C GLY A 36 4.61 5.49 -2.04
N ARG A 37 4.27 5.58 -3.31
CA ARG A 37 4.46 6.81 -4.08
C ARG A 37 3.34 6.96 -5.08
N ILE A 38 3.11 8.20 -5.48
CA ILE A 38 2.18 8.51 -6.56
C ILE A 38 2.89 8.24 -7.88
N GLN A 39 2.26 7.46 -8.76
CA GLN A 39 2.81 7.14 -10.07
C GLN A 39 2.48 8.23 -11.07
N ARG A 40 3.26 9.31 -10.99
CA ARG A 40 3.16 10.47 -11.87
C ARG A 40 4.55 11.05 -11.99
N GLU A 41 5.01 11.35 -13.22
CA GLU A 41 6.38 11.83 -13.44
C GLU A 41 6.73 13.07 -12.61
N GLU A 42 5.78 13.98 -12.50
CA GLU A 42 5.99 15.25 -11.82
C GLU A 42 5.77 15.20 -10.32
N SER A 43 5.17 14.12 -9.83
CA SER A 43 4.87 14.03 -8.41
C SER A 43 6.04 13.44 -7.63
N ARG A 44 6.36 14.09 -6.50
CA ARG A 44 7.31 13.57 -5.51
C ARG A 44 6.59 13.12 -4.26
N ALA A 45 5.31 12.83 -4.39
CA ALA A 45 4.51 12.37 -3.26
C ALA A 45 4.91 10.94 -2.89
N ILE A 46 5.71 10.84 -1.85
CA ILE A 46 6.18 9.59 -1.26
C ILE A 46 5.73 9.59 0.19
N GLY A 47 5.23 8.47 0.65
CA GLY A 47 4.77 8.37 2.02
C GLY A 47 4.74 6.92 2.48
N VAL A 48 4.06 6.68 3.58
CA VAL A 48 3.91 5.36 4.17
C VAL A 48 2.44 4.94 4.06
N VAL A 49 2.20 3.80 3.42
CA VAL A 49 0.86 3.24 3.30
C VAL A 49 0.64 2.26 4.45
N ARG A 50 -0.45 2.46 5.19
CA ARG A 50 -0.80 1.63 6.36
C ARG A 50 -2.18 1.04 6.19
N GLY A 51 -2.35 -0.19 6.66
CA GLY A 51 -3.66 -0.80 6.79
C GLY A 51 -4.43 -0.16 7.95
N ARG A 52 -5.76 -0.17 7.86
CA ARG A 52 -6.63 0.49 8.85
C ARG A 52 -7.61 -0.45 9.52
N ALA A 53 -7.41 -1.75 9.41
CA ALA A 53 -8.28 -2.78 9.93
C ALA A 53 -9.58 -2.93 9.13
N LYS A 54 -10.34 -3.97 9.49
CA LYS A 54 -11.53 -4.40 8.74
C LYS A 54 -12.66 -3.39 8.70
N GLU A 55 -12.73 -2.50 9.69
CA GLU A 55 -13.80 -1.51 9.78
C GLU A 55 -13.62 -0.36 8.79
N LYS A 56 -12.45 -0.26 8.20
CA LYS A 56 -12.11 0.77 7.22
C LYS A 56 -11.82 0.12 5.89
N GLU A 57 -12.57 0.48 4.88
CA GLU A 57 -12.40 -0.06 3.53
C GLU A 57 -11.18 0.52 2.81
N PHE A 58 -10.55 1.52 3.40
CA PHE A 58 -9.49 2.29 2.75
C PHE A 58 -8.20 2.20 3.54
N LEU A 59 -7.08 2.27 2.82
CA LEU A 59 -5.76 2.40 3.40
C LEU A 59 -5.47 3.87 3.68
N LEU A 60 -4.51 4.13 4.55
CA LEU A 60 -4.02 5.48 4.81
C LEU A 60 -2.61 5.61 4.27
N MET A 61 -2.40 6.55 3.36
CA MET A 61 -1.06 6.97 2.95
C MET A 61 -0.70 8.21 3.76
N ASP A 62 0.30 8.08 4.62
CA ASP A 62 0.69 9.09 5.59
C ASP A 62 2.09 9.62 5.33
N GLU A 63 2.47 10.65 6.05
CA GLU A 63 3.81 11.25 6.00
C GLU A 63 4.20 11.75 4.61
N ILE A 64 3.22 12.21 3.83
CA ILE A 64 3.47 12.80 2.52
C ILE A 64 3.88 14.27 2.74
N PRO A 65 4.98 14.74 2.11
CA PRO A 65 5.36 16.15 2.25
C PRO A 65 4.23 17.11 1.85
N TRP A 66 4.11 18.22 2.56
CA TRP A 66 3.03 19.18 2.35
C TRP A 66 3.02 19.78 0.95
N ASP A 67 4.18 19.88 0.31
CA ASP A 67 4.35 20.49 -1.00
C ASP A 67 4.33 19.48 -2.16
N ALA A 68 4.15 18.20 -1.85
CA ALA A 68 4.07 17.17 -2.88
C ALA A 68 2.73 17.22 -3.60
N GLU A 69 2.74 16.98 -4.90
CA GLU A 69 1.53 16.98 -5.71
C GLU A 69 0.85 15.62 -5.66
N LEU A 70 -0.39 15.61 -5.24
CA LEU A 70 -1.26 14.46 -5.34
C LEU A 70 -2.70 14.92 -5.42
N ALA A 71 -3.54 14.11 -6.04
CA ALA A 71 -4.94 14.42 -6.25
C ALA A 71 -5.77 13.15 -6.25
N LYS A 72 -7.08 13.31 -6.13
CA LYS A 72 -8.03 12.21 -6.27
C LYS A 72 -7.77 11.47 -7.59
N ASP A 73 -7.91 10.15 -7.55
CA ASP A 73 -7.70 9.23 -8.67
C ASP A 73 -6.24 8.96 -9.03
N ASP A 74 -5.29 9.55 -8.33
CA ASP A 74 -3.88 9.21 -8.54
C ASP A 74 -3.61 7.75 -8.18
N LEU A 75 -2.76 7.12 -8.96
CA LEU A 75 -2.35 5.74 -8.72
C LEU A 75 -1.25 5.69 -7.67
N VAL A 76 -1.44 4.82 -6.67
CA VAL A 76 -0.45 4.58 -5.63
C VAL A 76 0.23 3.26 -5.89
N VAL A 77 1.56 3.27 -5.93
CA VAL A 77 2.38 2.09 -6.12
C VAL A 77 3.43 2.02 -5.01
N THR A 78 4.08 0.87 -4.86
CA THR A 78 5.17 0.75 -3.91
C THR A 78 6.34 1.64 -4.32
N SER A 79 6.98 2.27 -3.33
CA SER A 79 8.08 3.21 -3.59
C SER A 79 9.43 2.52 -3.81
N GLY A 80 9.57 1.29 -3.32
CA GLY A 80 10.85 0.60 -3.35
C GLY A 80 11.85 1.11 -2.31
N LEU A 81 11.45 2.05 -1.47
CA LEU A 81 12.33 2.61 -0.43
C LEU A 81 12.40 1.74 0.81
N THR A 82 11.42 0.86 0.99
CA THR A 82 11.49 -0.15 2.04
C THR A 82 12.14 -1.42 1.47
N SER A 83 12.93 -2.10 2.27
CA SER A 83 13.72 -3.25 1.81
C SER A 83 12.88 -4.47 1.42
N ASN A 84 11.60 -4.47 1.75
CA ASN A 84 10.74 -5.65 1.62
C ASN A 84 9.98 -5.75 0.30
N PHE A 85 9.93 -4.66 -0.47
CA PHE A 85 9.13 -4.62 -1.70
C PHE A 85 9.90 -3.92 -2.82
N PRO A 86 9.86 -4.48 -4.04
CA PRO A 86 10.38 -3.74 -5.20
C PRO A 86 9.49 -2.55 -5.52
N MET A 87 10.02 -1.61 -6.29
CA MET A 87 9.30 -0.43 -6.72
C MET A 87 8.23 -0.77 -7.76
N GLY A 88 7.10 -0.07 -7.69
CA GLY A 88 6.13 -0.05 -8.78
C GLY A 88 5.01 -1.07 -8.70
N ILE A 89 4.83 -1.77 -7.57
CA ILE A 89 3.72 -2.70 -7.42
C ILE A 89 2.45 -1.89 -7.13
N PRO A 90 1.38 -2.02 -7.94
CA PRO A 90 0.14 -1.29 -7.69
C PRO A 90 -0.46 -1.60 -6.32
N ILE A 91 -0.89 -0.56 -5.61
CA ILE A 91 -1.54 -0.68 -4.31
C ILE A 91 -3.01 -0.26 -4.41
N GLY A 92 -3.28 0.91 -4.97
CA GLY A 92 -4.63 1.43 -5.06
C GLY A 92 -4.70 2.82 -5.66
N LYS A 93 -5.84 3.48 -5.48
CA LYS A 93 -6.09 4.85 -5.96
C LYS A 93 -6.40 5.77 -4.81
N VAL A 94 -5.93 7.01 -4.91
CA VAL A 94 -6.28 8.07 -3.96
C VAL A 94 -7.76 8.42 -4.10
N ILE A 95 -8.47 8.44 -2.97
CA ILE A 95 -9.88 8.82 -2.93
C ILE A 95 -10.05 10.23 -2.39
N GLU A 96 -9.28 10.58 -1.39
CA GLU A 96 -9.36 11.86 -0.72
C GLU A 96 -8.00 12.26 -0.20
N VAL A 97 -7.68 13.55 -0.28
CA VAL A 97 -6.44 14.13 0.25
C VAL A 97 -6.80 15.01 1.42
N LYS A 98 -6.09 14.87 2.53
CA LYS A 98 -6.28 15.65 3.75
C LYS A 98 -4.96 16.24 4.19
N GLN A 99 -5.02 17.40 4.81
CA GLN A 99 -3.83 17.93 5.49
C GLN A 99 -3.66 17.24 6.82
N GLY A 100 -2.42 16.86 7.11
CA GLY A 100 -2.06 16.32 8.41
C GLY A 100 -1.77 17.43 9.41
N ASP A 101 -1.12 17.04 10.51
CA ASP A 101 -0.88 17.93 11.64
C ASP A 101 -0.01 19.13 11.25
N TYR A 102 -0.43 20.31 11.68
CA TYR A 102 0.30 21.57 11.51
C TYR A 102 0.59 21.97 10.06
N GLY A 103 -0.08 21.34 9.08
CA GLY A 103 0.17 21.64 7.67
C GLY A 103 1.54 21.23 7.15
N LEU A 104 2.28 20.41 7.89
CA LEU A 104 3.62 19.96 7.50
C LEU A 104 3.60 18.71 6.66
N ILE A 105 2.53 17.92 6.78
CA ILE A 105 2.36 16.70 6.00
C ILE A 105 0.97 16.66 5.41
N GLN A 106 0.82 15.80 4.41
CA GLN A 106 -0.48 15.45 3.84
C GLN A 106 -0.77 14.00 4.11
N GLN A 107 -2.04 13.66 4.12
CA GLN A 107 -2.51 12.28 4.20
C GLN A 107 -3.47 12.01 3.06
N ALA A 108 -3.54 10.78 2.60
CA ALA A 108 -4.47 10.37 1.56
C ALA A 108 -5.17 9.09 1.95
N GLU A 109 -6.48 9.05 1.72
CA GLU A 109 -7.21 7.80 1.79
C GLU A 109 -7.04 7.09 0.45
N VAL A 110 -6.67 5.82 0.50
CA VAL A 110 -6.36 5.02 -0.68
C VAL A 110 -7.28 3.83 -0.73
N LYS A 111 -8.01 3.69 -1.83
CA LYS A 111 -8.83 2.52 -2.07
C LYS A 111 -7.95 1.43 -2.69
N PRO A 112 -7.74 0.30 -2.02
CA PRO A 112 -6.91 -0.75 -2.58
C PRO A 112 -7.53 -1.36 -3.82
N PHE A 113 -6.69 -1.77 -4.76
CA PHE A 113 -7.16 -2.53 -5.92
C PHE A 113 -7.60 -3.94 -5.51
N MET A 114 -6.99 -4.46 -4.45
CA MET A 114 -7.37 -5.75 -3.91
C MET A 114 -8.73 -5.63 -3.22
N SER A 115 -9.69 -6.43 -3.68
CA SER A 115 -11.00 -6.51 -3.05
C SER A 115 -10.95 -7.43 -1.83
N LEU A 116 -11.77 -7.14 -0.81
CA LEU A 116 -11.97 -8.05 0.31
C LEU A 116 -12.87 -9.23 -0.06
N ALA A 117 -13.39 -9.28 -1.29
CA ALA A 117 -14.12 -10.43 -1.80
C ALA A 117 -13.21 -11.68 -1.79
N PRO A 118 -13.79 -12.89 -1.77
CA PRO A 118 -12.97 -14.10 -1.78
C PRO A 118 -11.98 -14.10 -2.93
N ILE A 119 -10.71 -14.32 -2.61
CA ILE A 119 -9.65 -14.44 -3.60
C ILE A 119 -9.46 -15.91 -3.89
N GLU A 120 -9.74 -16.32 -5.12
CA GLU A 120 -9.63 -17.73 -5.52
C GLU A 120 -8.20 -18.13 -5.81
N GLU A 121 -7.39 -17.20 -6.26
CA GLU A 121 -6.01 -17.48 -6.65
C GLU A 121 -5.12 -16.29 -6.35
N VAL A 122 -3.98 -16.56 -5.73
CA VAL A 122 -2.96 -15.53 -5.45
C VAL A 122 -1.61 -15.98 -5.98
N LEU A 123 -0.80 -15.03 -6.41
CA LEU A 123 0.56 -15.26 -6.83
C LEU A 123 1.50 -14.86 -5.70
N VAL A 124 2.32 -15.79 -5.25
CA VAL A 124 3.32 -15.54 -4.21
C VAL A 124 4.66 -15.27 -4.87
N ILE A 125 5.20 -14.09 -4.60
CA ILE A 125 6.50 -13.69 -5.13
C ILE A 125 7.56 -13.89 -4.04
N THR A 126 8.45 -14.81 -4.27
CA THR A 126 9.49 -15.17 -3.30
C THR A 126 10.87 -14.69 -3.70
N ASP A 127 11.03 -14.26 -4.95
CA ASP A 127 12.33 -13.90 -5.52
C ASP A 127 12.19 -12.61 -6.31
N PHE A 128 12.82 -11.56 -5.81
CA PHE A 128 12.78 -10.25 -6.49
C PHE A 128 14.03 -9.42 -6.20
#